data_fea22e71fba4adf8c5c87748deaf9d86
#
_entry.id   fea22e71fba4adf8c5c87748deaf9d86
#
_cell.length_a   1.000
_cell.length_b   1.000
_cell.length_c   1.000
_cell.angle_alpha   90.00
_cell.angle_beta   90.00
_cell.angle_gamma   90.00
#
_symmetry.space_group_name_H-M   'P 1'
#
loop_
_entity.id
_entity.type
_entity.pdbx_description
1 polymer ?
#
loop_
_entity_poly.entity_id
_entity_poly.type
_entity_poly.pdbx_seq_one_letter_code
_entity_poly.pdbx_strand_id
1 'polypeptide(L)'
;MFSCIKGKERTFRNLINGEWINSSSDKFIDIYSPVGNCLVGKVPAMTTDEVDLAIKSAKEAQKVWRDVPVNKRAEILYKAADILIEKVEDIAEIMMREIGKDKKSAESEILRSADYIKFTADTAKNLSGE
;
A
#
# COMPACT_ATOMS: atom_id res chain seq x y z
N MET A 1 8.64 -27.73 0.22
CA MET A 1 9.95 -27.10 -0.08
C MET A 1 9.62 -25.94 -1.01
N PHE A 2 9.53 -24.73 -0.47
CA PHE A 2 9.23 -23.55 -1.26
C PHE A 2 10.47 -23.23 -2.10
N SER A 3 10.46 -23.60 -3.38
CA SER A 3 11.46 -23.12 -4.31
C SER A 3 11.32 -21.60 -4.39
N CYS A 4 12.43 -20.88 -4.36
CA CYS A 4 12.47 -19.47 -4.70
C CYS A 4 11.69 -19.26 -6.00
N ILE A 5 10.53 -18.64 -5.92
CA ILE A 5 9.77 -18.29 -7.11
C ILE A 5 10.57 -17.17 -7.76
N LYS A 6 11.43 -17.55 -8.73
CA LYS A 6 12.16 -16.61 -9.57
C LYS A 6 11.15 -15.82 -10.40
N GLY A 7 10.65 -14.71 -9.85
CA GLY A 7 9.98 -13.71 -10.64
C GLY A 7 11.01 -12.82 -11.34
N LYS A 8 10.61 -12.15 -12.43
CA LYS A 8 11.43 -11.09 -13.03
C LYS A 8 11.75 -10.08 -11.93
N GLU A 9 13.02 -9.67 -11.86
CA GLU A 9 13.46 -8.58 -11.00
C GLU A 9 12.56 -7.36 -11.24
N ARG A 10 11.80 -6.95 -10.23
CA ARG A 10 10.86 -5.82 -10.35
C ARG A 10 11.47 -4.62 -9.67
N THR A 11 11.65 -3.57 -10.43
CA THR A 11 11.95 -2.24 -9.90
C THR A 11 10.63 -1.48 -9.76
N PHE A 12 10.35 -1.01 -8.56
CA PHE A 12 9.13 -0.27 -8.27
C PHE A 12 9.36 1.23 -8.40
N ARG A 13 8.26 1.98 -8.55
CA ARG A 13 8.25 3.44 -8.57
C ARG A 13 7.51 3.98 -7.36
N ASN A 14 7.72 5.23 -7.04
CA ASN A 14 7.03 5.92 -5.95
C ASN A 14 5.77 6.59 -6.49
N LEU A 15 4.67 6.53 -5.73
CA LEU A 15 3.44 7.24 -6.04
C LEU A 15 3.42 8.55 -5.25
N ILE A 16 3.54 9.68 -5.95
CA ILE A 16 3.49 11.01 -5.36
C ILE A 16 2.54 11.88 -6.18
N ASN A 17 1.61 12.55 -5.53
CA ASN A 17 0.61 13.40 -6.17
C ASN A 17 -0.19 12.72 -7.31
N GLY A 18 -0.48 11.43 -7.15
CA GLY A 18 -1.20 10.63 -8.14
C GLY A 18 -0.35 10.12 -9.31
N GLU A 19 0.94 10.42 -9.35
CA GLU A 19 1.85 10.02 -10.43
C GLU A 19 2.90 9.02 -9.96
N TRP A 20 3.21 8.03 -10.81
CA TRP A 20 4.27 7.06 -10.59
C TRP A 20 5.61 7.63 -11.08
N ILE A 21 6.47 8.04 -10.14
CA ILE A 21 7.76 8.65 -10.41
C ILE A 21 8.93 7.73 -10.04
N ASN A 22 10.02 7.83 -10.79
CA ASN A 22 11.29 7.24 -10.41
C ASN A 22 11.99 8.16 -9.41
N SER A 23 12.80 7.57 -8.49
CA SER A 23 13.71 8.37 -7.69
C SER A 23 14.84 8.92 -8.55
N SER A 24 15.33 10.09 -8.22
CA SER A 24 16.58 10.66 -8.76
C SER A 24 17.81 9.96 -8.18
N SER A 25 17.64 9.15 -7.14
CA SER A 25 18.70 8.34 -6.56
C SER A 25 18.90 7.05 -7.36
N ASP A 26 20.15 6.73 -7.69
CA ASP A 26 20.50 5.42 -8.28
C ASP A 26 20.56 4.30 -7.23
N LYS A 27 20.19 4.59 -5.96
CA LYS A 27 20.22 3.63 -4.86
C LYS A 27 18.89 2.90 -4.74
N PHE A 28 18.98 1.60 -4.48
CA PHE A 28 17.84 0.73 -4.25
C PHE A 28 18.01 -0.03 -2.93
N ILE A 29 16.87 -0.39 -2.34
CA ILE A 29 16.80 -1.30 -1.21
C ILE A 29 16.29 -2.63 -1.76
N ASP A 30 17.10 -3.66 -1.62
CA ASP A 30 16.78 -5.02 -2.04
C ASP A 30 15.85 -5.65 -1.00
N ILE A 31 14.76 -6.25 -1.46
CA ILE A 31 13.80 -6.97 -0.64
C ILE A 31 14.04 -8.47 -0.82
N TYR A 32 14.46 -9.13 0.23
CA TYR A 32 14.73 -10.56 0.23
C TYR A 32 13.65 -11.33 0.98
N SER A 33 13.27 -12.48 0.41
CA SER A 33 12.40 -13.43 1.10
C SER A 33 13.16 -14.09 2.27
N PRO A 34 12.56 -14.18 3.46
CA PRO A 34 13.14 -14.95 4.57
C PRO A 34 13.17 -16.46 4.27
N VAL A 35 12.39 -16.91 3.30
CA VAL A 35 12.36 -18.29 2.81
C VAL A 35 13.34 -18.46 1.66
N GLY A 36 14.50 -19.00 1.92
CA GLY A 36 15.53 -19.27 0.92
C GLY A 36 16.36 -18.06 0.48
N ASN A 37 16.19 -16.91 1.14
CA ASN A 37 16.98 -15.69 0.90
C ASN A 37 17.04 -15.25 -0.57
N CYS A 38 15.89 -15.31 -1.26
CA CYS A 38 15.79 -14.89 -2.65
C CYS A 38 15.40 -13.45 -2.78
N LEU A 39 15.94 -12.76 -3.76
CA LEU A 39 15.53 -11.41 -4.13
C LEU A 39 14.08 -11.43 -4.66
N VAL A 40 13.19 -10.71 -3.99
CA VAL A 40 11.79 -10.54 -4.38
C VAL A 40 11.61 -9.34 -5.29
N GLY A 41 12.31 -8.26 -5.00
CA GLY A 41 12.26 -7.02 -5.77
C GLY A 41 13.16 -5.95 -5.17
N LYS A 42 13.14 -4.76 -5.79
CA LYS A 42 13.92 -3.59 -5.37
C LYS A 42 13.02 -2.37 -5.27
N VAL A 43 13.13 -1.63 -4.19
CA VAL A 43 12.46 -0.34 -4.03
C VAL A 43 13.48 0.79 -4.07
N PRO A 44 13.17 1.93 -4.70
CA PRO A 44 14.12 3.04 -4.76
C PRO A 44 14.32 3.66 -3.37
N ALA A 45 15.57 3.90 -3.00
CA ALA A 45 15.91 4.69 -1.82
C ALA A 45 15.77 6.16 -2.17
N MET A 46 14.69 6.79 -1.73
CA MET A 46 14.42 8.19 -2.03
C MET A 46 15.43 9.12 -1.32
N THR A 47 15.69 10.25 -1.96
CA THR A 47 16.45 11.35 -1.35
C THR A 47 15.57 12.10 -0.33
N THR A 48 16.21 12.85 0.57
CA THR A 48 15.50 13.70 1.54
C THR A 48 14.58 14.70 0.84
N ASP A 49 15.04 15.30 -0.25
CA ASP A 49 14.26 16.29 -1.00
C ASP A 49 13.00 15.68 -1.63
N GLU A 50 13.09 14.44 -2.12
CA GLU A 50 11.95 13.71 -2.66
C GLU A 50 10.93 13.33 -1.56
N VAL A 51 11.40 12.95 -0.38
CA VAL A 51 10.55 12.70 0.78
C VAL A 51 9.85 13.99 1.21
N ASP A 52 10.56 15.11 1.27
CA ASP A 52 10.00 16.42 1.58
C ASP A 52 8.95 16.85 0.55
N LEU A 53 9.21 16.59 -0.73
CA LEU A 53 8.24 16.84 -1.81
C LEU A 53 6.96 16.01 -1.60
N ALA A 54 7.09 14.73 -1.29
CA ALA A 54 5.95 13.85 -1.03
C ALA A 54 5.12 14.34 0.16
N ILE A 55 5.77 14.74 1.26
CA ILE A 55 5.11 15.28 2.45
C ILE A 55 4.40 16.61 2.14
N LYS A 56 5.06 17.52 1.41
CA LYS A 56 4.44 18.79 0.99
C LYS A 56 3.23 18.56 0.11
N SER A 57 3.32 17.67 -0.88
CA SER A 57 2.21 17.31 -1.76
C SER A 57 1.02 16.75 -0.96
N ALA A 58 1.27 15.83 -0.03
CA ALA A 58 0.22 15.28 0.83
C ALA A 58 -0.43 16.36 1.72
N LYS A 59 0.36 17.28 2.25
CA LYS A 59 -0.14 18.41 3.08
C LYS A 59 -1.02 19.36 2.29
N GLU A 60 -0.68 19.66 1.04
CA GLU A 60 -1.53 20.48 0.17
C GLU A 60 -2.83 19.74 -0.20
N ALA A 61 -2.74 18.46 -0.56
CA ALA A 61 -3.92 17.64 -0.84
C ALA A 61 -4.86 17.55 0.38
N GLN A 62 -4.33 17.50 1.59
CA GLN A 62 -5.12 17.45 2.82
C GLN A 62 -6.01 18.69 3.00
N LYS A 63 -5.56 19.88 2.55
CA LYS A 63 -6.37 21.11 2.65
C LYS A 63 -7.67 21.00 1.84
N VAL A 64 -7.60 20.38 0.67
CA VAL A 64 -8.78 20.13 -0.17
C VAL A 64 -9.59 18.95 0.38
N TRP A 65 -8.90 17.88 0.80
CA TRP A 65 -9.54 16.66 1.31
C TRP A 65 -10.39 16.89 2.56
N ARG A 66 -9.95 17.73 3.49
CA ARG A 66 -10.70 18.02 4.72
C ARG A 66 -12.06 18.66 4.46
N ASP A 67 -12.19 19.41 3.33
CA ASP A 67 -13.40 20.11 2.97
C ASP A 67 -14.37 19.23 2.12
N VAL A 68 -13.91 18.02 1.74
CA VAL A 68 -14.76 17.02 1.05
C VAL A 68 -15.77 16.47 2.06
N PRO A 69 -17.08 16.44 1.74
CA PRO A 69 -18.10 15.87 2.62
C PRO A 69 -17.75 14.45 3.06
N VAL A 70 -18.02 14.15 4.35
CA VAL A 70 -17.64 12.87 4.96
C VAL A 70 -18.19 11.67 4.19
N ASN A 71 -19.41 11.75 3.67
CA ASN A 71 -20.01 10.70 2.86
C ASN A 71 -19.20 10.42 1.58
N LYS A 72 -18.68 11.47 0.91
CA LYS A 72 -17.83 11.31 -0.26
C LYS A 72 -16.46 10.71 0.06
N ARG A 73 -15.89 11.09 1.20
CA ARG A 73 -14.66 10.46 1.69
C ARG A 73 -14.88 8.98 2.00
N ALA A 74 -16.00 8.64 2.63
CA ALA A 74 -16.37 7.26 2.93
C ALA A 74 -16.56 6.42 1.65
N GLU A 75 -17.21 6.96 0.60
CA GLU A 75 -17.34 6.28 -0.69
C GLU A 75 -15.99 5.88 -1.31
N ILE A 76 -14.98 6.73 -1.17
CA ILE A 76 -13.62 6.44 -1.65
C ILE A 76 -12.98 5.30 -0.83
N LEU A 77 -13.15 5.32 0.49
CA LEU A 77 -12.65 4.26 1.37
C LEU A 77 -13.33 2.90 1.08
N TYR A 78 -14.64 2.88 0.82
CA TYR A 78 -15.34 1.65 0.42
C TYR A 78 -14.77 1.09 -0.89
N LYS A 79 -14.57 1.94 -1.90
CA LYS A 79 -13.96 1.50 -3.16
C LYS A 79 -12.55 0.94 -2.96
N ALA A 80 -11.75 1.56 -2.09
CA ALA A 80 -10.43 1.05 -1.75
C ALA A 80 -10.50 -0.33 -1.08
N ALA A 81 -11.43 -0.53 -0.14
CA ALA A 81 -11.66 -1.81 0.51
C ALA A 81 -12.12 -2.89 -0.49
N ASP A 82 -13.02 -2.54 -1.41
CA ASP A 82 -13.48 -3.47 -2.45
C ASP A 82 -12.35 -3.90 -3.39
N ILE A 83 -11.45 -2.97 -3.75
CA ILE A 83 -10.24 -3.29 -4.53
C ILE A 83 -9.30 -4.24 -3.76
N LEU A 84 -9.13 -4.04 -2.44
CA LEU A 84 -8.34 -4.97 -1.62
C LEU A 84 -8.93 -6.37 -1.64
N ILE A 85 -10.25 -6.50 -1.53
CA ILE A 85 -10.95 -7.80 -1.60
C ILE A 85 -10.77 -8.43 -2.98
N GLU A 86 -10.93 -7.65 -4.06
CA GLU A 86 -10.72 -8.14 -5.43
C GLU A 86 -9.29 -8.64 -5.67
N LYS A 87 -8.30 -7.98 -5.06
CA LYS A 87 -6.87 -8.28 -5.22
C LYS A 87 -6.29 -9.15 -4.10
N VAL A 88 -7.12 -9.80 -3.30
CA VAL A 88 -6.66 -10.55 -2.11
C VAL A 88 -5.60 -11.59 -2.44
N GLU A 89 -5.78 -12.36 -3.52
CA GLU A 89 -4.83 -13.41 -3.91
C GLU A 89 -3.48 -12.83 -4.36
N ASP A 90 -3.52 -11.79 -5.19
CA ASP A 90 -2.31 -11.12 -5.70
C ASP A 90 -1.48 -10.52 -4.56
N ILE A 91 -2.15 -9.86 -3.60
CA ILE A 91 -1.49 -9.23 -2.45
C ILE A 91 -0.97 -10.30 -1.48
N ALA A 92 -1.76 -11.37 -1.23
CA ALA A 92 -1.34 -12.47 -0.38
C ALA A 92 -0.08 -13.16 -0.94
N GLU A 93 0.02 -13.35 -2.26
CA GLU A 93 1.24 -13.89 -2.89
C GLU A 93 2.47 -13.01 -2.60
N ILE A 94 2.32 -11.69 -2.68
CA ILE A 94 3.42 -10.76 -2.36
C ILE A 94 3.82 -10.90 -0.89
N MET A 95 2.86 -10.91 0.04
CA MET A 95 3.12 -11.11 1.47
C MET A 95 3.83 -12.44 1.77
N MET A 96 3.41 -13.51 1.10
CA MET A 96 4.08 -14.82 1.23
C MET A 96 5.55 -14.74 0.81
N ARG A 97 5.85 -14.01 -0.25
CA ARG A 97 7.20 -13.88 -0.80
C ARG A 97 8.09 -12.97 0.05
N GLU A 98 7.55 -11.83 0.50
CA GLU A 98 8.33 -10.82 1.24
C GLU A 98 8.58 -11.20 2.69
N ILE A 99 7.60 -11.78 3.38
CA ILE A 99 7.68 -12.04 4.83
C ILE A 99 7.54 -13.52 5.21
N GLY A 100 7.39 -14.42 4.24
CA GLY A 100 7.29 -15.85 4.50
C GLY A 100 5.98 -16.29 5.17
N LYS A 101 4.92 -15.47 5.07
CA LYS A 101 3.62 -15.76 5.67
C LYS A 101 2.90 -16.87 4.91
N ASP A 102 2.11 -17.71 5.61
CA ASP A 102 1.26 -18.70 4.94
C ASP A 102 0.08 -18.01 4.21
N LYS A 103 -0.39 -18.64 3.13
CA LYS A 103 -1.42 -18.07 2.24
C LYS A 103 -2.68 -17.71 2.99
N LYS A 104 -3.21 -18.61 3.81
CA LYS A 104 -4.48 -18.42 4.52
C LYS A 104 -4.42 -17.24 5.50
N SER A 105 -3.31 -17.13 6.22
CA SER A 105 -3.08 -15.99 7.14
C SER A 105 -2.89 -14.68 6.39
N ALA A 106 -2.22 -14.69 5.24
CA ALA A 106 -2.08 -13.51 4.40
C ALA A 106 -3.43 -13.02 3.86
N GLU A 107 -4.22 -13.91 3.26
CA GLU A 107 -5.58 -13.59 2.78
C GLU A 107 -6.47 -13.06 3.90
N SER A 108 -6.47 -13.74 5.06
CA SER A 108 -7.26 -13.31 6.22
C SER A 108 -6.89 -11.92 6.72
N GLU A 109 -5.61 -11.56 6.69
CA GLU A 109 -5.15 -10.22 7.10
C GLU A 109 -5.62 -9.14 6.13
N ILE A 110 -5.57 -9.41 4.83
CA ILE A 110 -6.04 -8.47 3.80
C ILE A 110 -7.55 -8.24 3.93
N LEU A 111 -8.33 -9.32 4.05
CA LEU A 111 -9.79 -9.24 4.23
C LEU A 111 -10.16 -8.45 5.49
N ARG A 112 -9.48 -8.73 6.61
CA ARG A 112 -9.67 -7.99 7.86
C ARG A 112 -9.30 -6.52 7.71
N SER A 113 -8.25 -6.19 6.95
CA SER A 113 -7.87 -4.81 6.66
C SER A 113 -8.97 -4.10 5.85
N ALA A 114 -9.56 -4.76 4.87
CA ALA A 114 -10.69 -4.23 4.12
C ALA A 114 -11.92 -3.98 5.03
N ASP A 115 -12.22 -4.89 5.94
CA ASP A 115 -13.30 -4.74 6.92
C ASP A 115 -13.06 -3.55 7.85
N TYR A 116 -11.82 -3.35 8.32
CA TYR A 116 -11.47 -2.18 9.15
C TYR A 116 -11.60 -0.87 8.39
N ILE A 117 -11.26 -0.82 7.11
CA ILE A 117 -11.46 0.37 6.28
C ILE A 117 -12.94 0.69 6.18
N LYS A 118 -13.81 -0.30 5.92
CA LYS A 118 -15.27 -0.12 5.86
C LYS A 118 -15.83 0.32 7.20
N PHE A 119 -15.43 -0.33 8.28
CA PHE A 119 -15.84 0.05 9.63
C PHE A 119 -15.46 1.49 9.98
N THR A 120 -14.23 1.91 9.63
CA THR A 120 -13.77 3.28 9.86
C THR A 120 -14.58 4.29 9.04
N ALA A 121 -14.91 3.95 7.79
CA ALA A 121 -15.74 4.80 6.92
C ALA A 121 -17.18 4.95 7.49
N ASP A 122 -17.75 3.87 8.04
CA ASP A 122 -19.06 3.91 8.69
C ASP A 122 -19.03 4.75 9.99
N THR A 123 -18.02 4.54 10.81
CA THR A 123 -17.84 5.30 12.05
C THR A 123 -17.71 6.79 11.77
N ALA A 124 -16.94 7.18 10.74
CA ALA A 124 -16.77 8.58 10.38
C ALA A 124 -18.08 9.28 9.97
N LYS A 125 -19.02 8.57 9.34
CA LYS A 125 -20.34 9.10 8.98
C LYS A 125 -21.23 9.37 10.21
N ASN A 126 -21.02 8.61 11.29
CA ASN A 126 -21.81 8.69 12.51
C ASN A 126 -21.18 9.59 13.57
N LEU A 127 -19.99 10.15 13.32
CA LEU A 127 -19.41 11.17 14.17
C LEU A 127 -20.20 12.46 14.00
N SER A 128 -21.16 12.67 14.90
CA SER A 128 -21.77 13.99 15.11
C SER A 128 -20.68 14.85 15.74
N GLY A 129 -20.22 15.88 15.04
CA GLY A 129 -19.32 16.86 15.66
C GLY A 129 -20.01 17.48 16.87
N GLU A 130 -19.37 17.39 18.04
CA GLU A 130 -19.67 18.22 19.19
C GLU A 130 -19.14 19.63 18.96
#